data_030fcf8b1c0f8368bbd81e01717f6529
#
_entry.id   030fcf8b1c0f8368bbd81e01717f6529
#
_cell.length_a   1.000
_cell.length_b   1.000
_cell.length_c   1.000
_cell.angle_alpha   90.00
_cell.angle_beta   90.00
_cell.angle_gamma   90.00
#
_symmetry.space_group_name_H-M   'P 1'
#
loop_
_entity.id
_entity.type
_entity.pdbx_description
1 polymer ?
#
loop_
_entity_poly.entity_id
_entity_poly.type
_entity_poly.pdbx_seq_one_letter_code
_entity_poly.pdbx_strand_id
1 'polypeptide(L)'
;NEHFAEIIEPFHDGEKYFGRWKGKWDTIGRVKNFFDKITEELIDPMLLIKSDVYLGIFGRDYGIENTKGISLTEMEFDLATAEHKPRLIFITHHQSNERHPKELKLIKKTEDVVVRKRFFDAAELKTAVYAALINLLEEKELIRTGPFDATVCRDATFDDIDPERLQWFVRTAQEKRGFPLSSKKTTEEILTHLNLAKPGRFTNAAILLFGKQPQRFFVTAEIRCAMFHGNEVSKPIPSYQVYKGDVFQQVVMAVDFVLSRINLSVGDRSQSVDVPVEYEIPRKAVTEAIVNAVAHRDYTSNASVQVMLFRNRLEIWNPGQLPFQLPISKLKQPHASYPANPLIAEPMYLTGFIERMGTGIPDMVNACLSAGLREPELMQEEAFRVILWRNGTTTPYDTPYDTPHVSNLVKRLIMLISGEMSRPELQKIVGINDISHFRGSYIIPALEQGLLEMTLPDKPKSRQQKYRLTEKGKTLQTKFKQQKEDK
;
A
#
# COMPACT_ATOMS: atom_id res chain seq x y z
N ASN A 1 -19.48 14.56 8.38
CA ASN A 1 -18.28 14.24 9.20
C ASN A 1 -18.26 15.03 10.52
N GLU A 2 -18.57 16.30 10.52
CA GLU A 2 -18.66 17.10 11.76
C GLU A 2 -19.84 16.68 12.65
N HIS A 3 -20.98 16.35 12.06
CA HIS A 3 -22.15 15.88 12.83
C HIS A 3 -22.01 14.48 13.43
N PHE A 4 -21.11 13.65 12.88
CA PHE A 4 -20.82 12.34 13.46
C PHE A 4 -19.97 12.45 14.74
N ALA A 5 -19.08 13.44 14.79
CA ALA A 5 -18.31 13.76 16.00
C ALA A 5 -19.22 14.24 17.14
N GLU A 6 -20.26 15.03 16.85
CA GLU A 6 -21.24 15.49 17.84
C GLU A 6 -22.08 14.36 18.44
N ILE A 7 -22.30 13.25 17.70
CA ILE A 7 -23.01 12.07 18.22
C ILE A 7 -22.10 11.15 19.03
N ILE A 8 -20.79 11.06 18.68
CA ILE A 8 -19.82 10.19 19.36
C ILE A 8 -19.13 10.90 20.52
N GLU A 9 -18.83 12.22 20.44
CA GLU A 9 -18.23 12.99 21.54
C GLU A 9 -18.99 12.88 22.86
N PRO A 10 -20.33 12.89 22.94
CA PRO A 10 -21.06 12.68 24.19
C PRO A 10 -20.78 11.32 24.82
N PHE A 11 -20.41 10.31 24.04
CA PHE A 11 -20.10 8.97 24.53
C PHE A 11 -18.62 8.78 24.86
N HIS A 12 -17.73 9.61 24.30
CA HIS A 12 -16.29 9.52 24.53
C HIS A 12 -15.83 10.41 25.69
N ASP A 13 -16.49 11.55 25.89
CA ASP A 13 -16.18 12.54 26.93
C ASP A 13 -17.45 12.88 27.69
N GLY A 14 -17.88 11.93 28.51
CA GLY A 14 -19.13 12.04 29.32
C GLY A 14 -19.23 13.29 30.18
N GLU A 15 -18.14 14.07 30.31
CA GLU A 15 -18.13 15.33 31.03
C GLU A 15 -18.58 16.54 30.20
N LYS A 16 -18.41 16.56 28.87
CA LYS A 16 -18.72 17.75 28.06
C LYS A 16 -20.23 17.98 27.86
N TYR A 17 -20.97 16.95 27.55
CA TYR A 17 -22.42 17.02 27.40
C TYR A 17 -23.14 16.80 28.73
N PHE A 18 -22.54 16.05 29.64
CA PHE A 18 -23.04 15.82 30.98
C PHE A 18 -22.39 16.73 32.05
N GLY A 19 -21.49 17.64 31.69
CA GLY A 19 -20.81 18.58 32.60
C GLY A 19 -21.75 19.52 33.36
N ARG A 20 -22.98 19.70 32.91
CA ARG A 20 -24.09 20.29 33.71
C ARG A 20 -24.78 19.29 34.64
N TRP A 21 -24.46 18.00 34.56
CA TRP A 21 -25.09 16.92 35.30
C TRP A 21 -24.04 16.23 36.17
N LYS A 22 -23.53 16.96 37.16
CA LYS A 22 -22.82 16.39 38.30
C LYS A 22 -23.78 15.59 39.16
N GLY A 23 -24.14 14.39 38.78
CA GLY A 23 -24.95 13.49 39.54
C GLY A 23 -24.75 12.06 39.07
N LYS A 24 -24.54 11.18 40.02
CA LYS A 24 -24.42 9.74 39.78
C LYS A 24 -25.55 9.25 38.88
N TRP A 25 -25.25 8.38 37.97
CA TRP A 25 -26.20 7.59 37.17
C TRP A 25 -26.99 6.63 38.07
N ASP A 26 -27.73 7.18 38.98
CA ASP A 26 -28.67 6.40 39.78
C ASP A 26 -29.98 6.41 39.05
N THR A 27 -30.23 5.41 38.29
CA THR A 27 -31.55 5.03 37.82
C THR A 27 -32.13 5.82 36.63
N ILE A 28 -32.80 5.07 35.81
CA ILE A 28 -33.78 5.36 34.77
C ILE A 28 -34.65 6.62 35.01
N GLY A 29 -34.88 7.00 36.26
CA GLY A 29 -35.62 8.21 36.61
C GLY A 29 -34.94 9.55 36.25
N ARG A 30 -33.61 9.56 36.09
CA ARG A 30 -32.86 10.78 35.71
C ARG A 30 -32.71 10.94 34.20
N VAL A 31 -32.74 9.84 33.47
CA VAL A 31 -32.88 9.88 32.01
C VAL A 31 -34.25 10.52 31.68
N LYS A 32 -35.29 10.21 32.45
CA LYS A 32 -36.61 10.86 32.30
C LYS A 32 -36.52 12.37 32.49
N ASN A 33 -35.90 12.86 33.58
CA ASN A 33 -35.74 14.30 33.82
C ASN A 33 -34.85 15.00 32.76
N PHE A 34 -33.94 14.31 32.13
CA PHE A 34 -33.17 14.81 31.00
C PHE A 34 -34.05 14.98 29.77
N PHE A 35 -34.85 14.00 29.44
CA PHE A 35 -35.81 14.08 28.33
C PHE A 35 -36.95 15.08 28.62
N ASP A 36 -37.45 15.17 29.87
CA ASP A 36 -38.47 16.14 30.24
C ASP A 36 -37.98 17.60 30.10
N LYS A 37 -36.68 17.84 30.28
CA LYS A 37 -36.07 19.17 30.12
C LYS A 37 -35.72 19.50 28.67
N ILE A 38 -35.35 18.49 27.83
CA ILE A 38 -35.18 18.66 26.41
C ILE A 38 -36.52 18.87 25.69
N THR A 39 -37.61 18.33 26.23
CA THR A 39 -38.96 18.51 25.68
C THR A 39 -39.50 19.92 25.89
N GLU A 40 -39.02 20.68 26.88
CA GLU A 40 -39.35 22.12 27.02
C GLU A 40 -38.54 23.00 26.02
N GLU A 41 -37.41 22.55 25.53
CA GLU A 41 -36.59 23.21 24.49
C GLU A 41 -36.64 22.41 23.17
N LEU A 42 -37.82 22.36 22.52
CA LEU A 42 -38.07 21.98 21.13
C LEU A 42 -37.02 21.03 20.52
N ILE A 43 -37.42 19.78 20.32
CA ILE A 43 -36.78 18.95 19.31
C ILE A 43 -37.01 19.65 17.97
N ASP A 44 -35.93 20.21 17.41
CA ASP A 44 -35.98 20.79 16.08
C ASP A 44 -36.06 19.62 15.08
N PRO A 45 -37.23 19.40 14.42
CA PRO A 45 -37.34 18.36 13.39
C PRO A 45 -36.28 18.50 12.30
N MET A 46 -35.73 19.70 12.09
CA MET A 46 -34.65 19.98 11.14
C MET A 46 -33.35 19.34 11.55
N LEU A 47 -33.07 19.14 12.84
CA LEU A 47 -31.88 18.40 13.29
C LEU A 47 -31.97 16.92 12.90
N LEU A 48 -33.14 16.32 13.08
CA LEU A 48 -33.37 14.94 12.69
C LEU A 48 -33.29 14.77 11.17
N ILE A 49 -33.85 15.70 10.39
CA ILE A 49 -33.76 15.69 8.92
C ILE A 49 -32.30 15.79 8.44
N LYS A 50 -31.46 16.58 9.13
CA LYS A 50 -30.02 16.74 8.80
C LYS A 50 -29.15 15.60 9.32
N SER A 51 -29.61 14.79 10.26
CA SER A 51 -28.83 13.66 10.79
C SER A 51 -28.72 12.53 9.79
N ASP A 52 -27.60 11.77 9.82
CA ASP A 52 -27.40 10.61 8.96
C ASP A 52 -27.98 9.32 9.53
N VAL A 53 -28.21 9.26 10.84
CA VAL A 53 -28.66 8.08 11.59
C VAL A 53 -29.60 8.51 12.71
N TYR A 54 -30.66 7.75 12.92
CA TYR A 54 -31.49 7.83 14.10
C TYR A 54 -31.10 6.78 15.13
N LEU A 55 -30.85 7.20 16.38
CA LEU A 55 -30.56 6.31 17.51
C LEU A 55 -31.68 6.45 18.54
N GLY A 56 -32.49 5.40 18.70
CA GLY A 56 -33.61 5.35 19.61
C GLY A 56 -33.30 4.49 20.84
N ILE A 57 -33.52 5.03 22.06
CA ILE A 57 -33.43 4.29 23.33
C ILE A 57 -34.82 4.17 23.92
N PHE A 58 -35.36 2.94 23.99
CA PHE A 58 -36.70 2.65 24.44
C PHE A 58 -36.70 2.08 25.86
N GLY A 59 -37.40 2.80 26.74
CA GLY A 59 -37.45 2.54 28.16
C GLY A 59 -38.66 1.73 28.61
N ARG A 60 -39.06 1.97 29.88
CA ARG A 60 -40.28 1.46 30.49
C ARG A 60 -41.49 2.32 30.18
N ASP A 61 -41.29 3.62 30.19
CA ASP A 61 -42.35 4.63 30.08
C ASP A 61 -42.42 5.12 28.62
N TYR A 62 -43.65 5.48 28.16
CA TYR A 62 -43.88 5.94 26.79
C TYR A 62 -43.43 7.39 26.56
N GLY A 63 -43.24 8.16 27.64
CA GLY A 63 -42.86 9.56 27.59
C GLY A 63 -44.06 10.52 27.51
N ILE A 64 -43.74 11.82 27.30
CA ILE A 64 -44.77 12.89 27.22
C ILE A 64 -45.48 12.81 25.87
N GLU A 65 -46.81 12.81 25.93
CA GLU A 65 -47.67 12.74 24.77
C GLU A 65 -48.05 14.15 24.28
N ASN A 66 -48.08 14.32 22.98
CA ASN A 66 -48.64 15.50 22.35
C ASN A 66 -50.19 15.47 22.39
N THR A 67 -50.85 16.49 21.83
CA THR A 67 -52.32 16.61 21.71
C THR A 67 -53.00 15.45 20.95
N LYS A 68 -52.24 14.66 20.22
CA LYS A 68 -52.71 13.45 19.49
C LYS A 68 -52.45 12.16 20.24
N GLY A 69 -51.87 12.23 21.45
CA GLY A 69 -51.55 11.09 22.29
C GLY A 69 -50.34 10.28 21.78
N ILE A 70 -49.46 10.91 21.04
CA ILE A 70 -48.21 10.31 20.48
C ILE A 70 -47.03 10.92 21.23
N SER A 71 -46.09 10.07 21.70
CA SER A 71 -44.89 10.55 22.38
C SER A 71 -43.87 11.15 21.37
N LEU A 72 -42.98 12.01 21.88
CA LEU A 72 -41.94 12.60 21.07
C LEU A 72 -41.04 11.54 20.48
N THR A 73 -40.67 10.51 21.24
CA THR A 73 -39.84 9.38 20.77
C THR A 73 -40.51 8.63 19.59
N GLU A 74 -41.84 8.45 19.64
CA GLU A 74 -42.57 7.83 18.52
C GLU A 74 -42.63 8.77 17.32
N MET A 75 -42.79 10.09 17.51
CA MET A 75 -42.75 11.07 16.41
C MET A 75 -41.39 11.10 15.70
N GLU A 76 -40.30 11.07 16.47
CA GLU A 76 -38.96 11.00 15.96
C GLU A 76 -38.72 9.71 15.13
N PHE A 77 -39.16 8.58 15.67
CA PHE A 77 -39.06 7.29 15.00
C PHE A 77 -39.84 7.31 13.67
N ASP A 78 -41.06 7.87 13.69
CA ASP A 78 -41.91 7.98 12.50
C ASP A 78 -41.28 8.90 11.45
N LEU A 79 -40.71 10.03 11.86
CA LEU A 79 -40.03 10.95 10.97
C LEU A 79 -38.77 10.31 10.39
N ALA A 80 -37.94 9.65 11.21
CA ALA A 80 -36.77 8.91 10.71
C ALA A 80 -37.15 7.81 9.73
N THR A 81 -38.32 7.20 9.93
CA THR A 81 -38.87 6.19 9.00
C THR A 81 -39.30 6.81 7.68
N ALA A 82 -40.01 7.94 7.73
CA ALA A 82 -40.47 8.68 6.54
C ALA A 82 -39.28 9.20 5.71
N GLU A 83 -38.20 9.63 6.36
CA GLU A 83 -36.96 10.11 5.74
C GLU A 83 -36.00 8.97 5.35
N HIS A 84 -36.41 7.71 5.45
CA HIS A 84 -35.63 6.53 5.10
C HIS A 84 -34.25 6.45 5.77
N LYS A 85 -34.12 7.00 6.98
CA LYS A 85 -32.87 6.99 7.72
C LYS A 85 -32.56 5.62 8.33
N PRO A 86 -31.27 5.24 8.42
CA PRO A 86 -30.86 4.11 9.28
C PRO A 86 -31.34 4.32 10.69
N ARG A 87 -31.93 3.29 11.31
CA ARG A 87 -32.52 3.36 12.65
C ARG A 87 -31.86 2.30 13.53
N LEU A 88 -31.16 2.75 14.57
CA LEU A 88 -30.51 1.90 15.57
C LEU A 88 -31.33 1.97 16.85
N ILE A 89 -32.00 0.88 17.23
CA ILE A 89 -32.93 0.82 18.36
C ILE A 89 -32.32 0.01 19.49
N PHE A 90 -32.28 0.62 20.66
CA PHE A 90 -31.81 0.01 21.89
C PHE A 90 -32.91 -0.02 22.92
N ILE A 91 -33.19 -1.18 23.50
CA ILE A 91 -34.33 -1.41 24.36
C ILE A 91 -33.83 -1.83 25.74
N THR A 92 -34.23 -1.13 26.80
CA THR A 92 -33.88 -1.51 28.16
C THR A 92 -34.43 -2.90 28.51
N HIS A 93 -33.73 -3.64 29.38
CA HIS A 93 -34.17 -4.98 29.80
C HIS A 93 -35.26 -4.90 30.87
N HIS A 94 -36.53 -4.70 30.45
CA HIS A 94 -37.72 -4.79 31.31
C HIS A 94 -38.66 -5.84 30.74
N GLN A 95 -39.45 -6.48 31.64
CA GLN A 95 -40.48 -7.40 31.22
C GLN A 95 -41.68 -6.66 30.61
N SER A 96 -42.48 -7.33 29.80
CA SER A 96 -43.63 -6.71 29.13
C SER A 96 -44.68 -6.15 30.10
N ASN A 97 -44.86 -6.80 31.25
CA ASN A 97 -45.77 -6.32 32.29
C ASN A 97 -45.31 -5.08 33.05
N GLU A 98 -44.04 -4.71 32.94
CA GLU A 98 -43.43 -3.53 33.58
C GLU A 98 -43.46 -2.32 32.67
N ARG A 99 -43.88 -2.45 31.40
CA ARG A 99 -43.87 -1.41 30.40
C ARG A 99 -45.22 -0.76 30.20
N HIS A 100 -45.19 0.51 29.85
CA HIS A 100 -46.40 1.20 29.43
C HIS A 100 -47.02 0.56 28.19
N PRO A 101 -48.36 0.38 28.07
CA PRO A 101 -48.98 -0.29 26.92
C PRO A 101 -48.67 0.35 25.58
N LYS A 102 -48.55 1.67 25.49
CA LYS A 102 -48.17 2.38 24.26
C LYS A 102 -46.69 2.17 23.91
N GLU A 103 -45.80 2.06 24.91
CA GLU A 103 -44.39 1.73 24.70
C GLU A 103 -44.23 0.35 24.11
N LEU A 104 -45.00 -0.65 24.59
CA LEU A 104 -45.02 -1.98 23.98
C LEU A 104 -45.47 -1.95 22.52
N LYS A 105 -46.43 -1.09 22.14
CA LYS A 105 -46.85 -0.92 20.75
C LYS A 105 -45.75 -0.28 19.92
N LEU A 106 -45.07 0.74 20.45
CA LEU A 106 -43.92 1.39 19.77
C LEU A 106 -42.80 0.37 19.56
N ILE A 107 -42.41 -0.40 20.58
CA ILE A 107 -41.40 -1.46 20.46
C ILE A 107 -41.80 -2.48 19.39
N LYS A 108 -43.09 -2.86 19.34
CA LYS A 108 -43.58 -3.78 18.29
C LYS A 108 -43.48 -3.16 16.91
N LYS A 109 -43.77 -1.86 16.76
CA LYS A 109 -43.64 -1.10 15.52
C LYS A 109 -42.20 -1.09 14.96
N THR A 110 -41.19 -1.33 15.83
CA THR A 110 -39.78 -1.38 15.44
C THR A 110 -39.28 -2.79 15.04
N GLU A 111 -40.18 -3.79 14.92
CA GLU A 111 -39.78 -5.19 14.63
C GLU A 111 -39.13 -5.34 13.26
N ASP A 112 -39.46 -4.50 12.31
CA ASP A 112 -38.92 -4.49 10.93
C ASP A 112 -37.61 -3.65 10.80
N VAL A 113 -37.02 -3.18 11.90
CA VAL A 113 -35.85 -2.31 11.88
C VAL A 113 -34.55 -3.11 11.96
N VAL A 114 -33.57 -2.71 11.18
CA VAL A 114 -32.29 -3.39 10.88
C VAL A 114 -31.47 -3.73 12.13
N VAL A 115 -31.45 -2.90 13.19
CA VAL A 115 -30.67 -3.17 14.41
C VAL A 115 -31.54 -2.94 15.63
N ARG A 116 -31.77 -4.02 16.38
CA ARG A 116 -32.52 -4.01 17.64
C ARG A 116 -31.77 -4.80 18.70
N LYS A 117 -31.28 -4.14 19.73
CA LYS A 117 -30.55 -4.78 20.85
C LYS A 117 -31.16 -4.42 22.20
N ARG A 118 -31.20 -5.38 23.12
CA ARG A 118 -31.54 -5.15 24.53
C ARG A 118 -30.28 -4.94 25.35
N PHE A 119 -30.38 -4.12 26.40
CA PHE A 119 -29.28 -3.84 27.30
C PHE A 119 -29.78 -3.73 28.75
N PHE A 120 -28.93 -4.03 29.72
CA PHE A 120 -29.21 -3.97 31.15
C PHE A 120 -28.65 -2.69 31.78
N ASP A 121 -27.48 -2.25 31.37
CA ASP A 121 -26.79 -1.11 31.96
C ASP A 121 -26.13 -0.23 30.87
N ALA A 122 -25.53 0.88 31.34
CA ALA A 122 -24.87 1.85 30.45
C ALA A 122 -23.63 1.27 29.71
N ALA A 123 -22.92 0.31 30.31
CA ALA A 123 -21.74 -0.29 29.69
C ALA A 123 -22.14 -1.20 28.53
N GLU A 124 -23.20 -2.00 28.71
CA GLU A 124 -23.78 -2.81 27.64
C GLU A 124 -24.37 -1.95 26.53
N LEU A 125 -25.09 -0.85 26.87
CA LEU A 125 -25.60 0.10 25.88
C LEU A 125 -24.46 0.69 25.07
N LYS A 126 -23.40 1.17 25.71
CA LYS A 126 -22.23 1.73 25.04
C LYS A 126 -21.64 0.73 24.04
N THR A 127 -21.40 -0.50 24.48
CA THR A 127 -20.87 -1.57 23.63
C THR A 127 -21.80 -1.88 22.45
N ALA A 128 -23.12 -1.93 22.71
CA ALA A 128 -24.11 -2.20 21.67
C ALA A 128 -24.20 -1.07 20.65
N VAL A 129 -24.11 0.21 21.08
CA VAL A 129 -24.09 1.38 20.18
C VAL A 129 -22.84 1.37 19.31
N TYR A 130 -21.65 1.16 19.87
CA TYR A 130 -20.42 1.06 19.08
C TYR A 130 -20.49 -0.05 18.03
N ALA A 131 -20.94 -1.24 18.44
CA ALA A 131 -21.06 -2.35 17.48
C ALA A 131 -22.06 -2.04 16.36
N ALA A 132 -23.20 -1.42 16.69
CA ALA A 132 -24.22 -1.06 15.71
C ALA A 132 -23.74 0.03 14.75
N LEU A 133 -23.02 1.04 15.25
CA LEU A 133 -22.43 2.09 14.41
C LEU A 133 -21.33 1.56 13.50
N ILE A 134 -20.44 0.69 14.01
CA ILE A 134 -19.42 0.04 13.18
C ILE A 134 -20.07 -0.78 12.06
N ASN A 135 -21.08 -1.60 12.38
CA ASN A 135 -21.79 -2.38 11.37
C ASN A 135 -22.48 -1.48 10.33
N LEU A 136 -23.10 -0.38 10.76
CA LEU A 136 -23.71 0.59 9.86
C LEU A 136 -22.67 1.25 8.93
N LEU A 137 -21.53 1.63 9.49
CA LEU A 137 -20.43 2.21 8.71
C LEU A 137 -19.87 1.20 7.69
N GLU A 138 -19.80 -0.09 8.06
CA GLU A 138 -19.46 -1.17 7.12
C GLU A 138 -20.51 -1.33 6.01
N GLU A 139 -21.79 -1.42 6.38
CA GLU A 139 -22.90 -1.53 5.41
C GLU A 139 -22.93 -0.35 4.45
N LYS A 140 -22.61 0.84 4.95
CA LYS A 140 -22.46 2.07 4.15
C LYS A 140 -21.10 2.17 3.46
N GLU A 141 -20.21 1.19 3.66
CA GLU A 141 -18.86 1.14 3.08
C GLU A 141 -18.01 2.38 3.45
N LEU A 142 -18.28 3.01 4.59
CA LEU A 142 -17.55 4.18 5.09
C LEU A 142 -16.28 3.79 5.85
N ILE A 143 -16.26 2.58 6.42
CA ILE A 143 -15.07 1.96 7.03
C ILE A 143 -14.85 0.57 6.44
N ARG A 144 -13.64 0.07 6.64
CA ARG A 144 -13.23 -1.25 6.19
C ARG A 144 -12.74 -2.07 7.38
N THR A 145 -13.38 -3.22 7.61
CA THR A 145 -13.05 -4.14 8.71
C THR A 145 -12.35 -5.42 8.21
N GLY A 146 -12.30 -5.62 6.89
CA GLY A 146 -11.65 -6.76 6.24
C GLY A 146 -10.42 -6.38 5.41
N PRO A 147 -9.75 -7.38 4.80
CA PRO A 147 -8.66 -7.16 3.86
C PRO A 147 -9.08 -6.23 2.71
N PHE A 148 -8.12 -5.44 2.21
CA PHE A 148 -8.38 -4.52 1.10
C PHE A 148 -8.99 -5.20 -0.11
N ASP A 149 -8.49 -6.35 -0.48
CA ASP A 149 -8.87 -7.11 -1.66
C ASP A 149 -10.31 -7.66 -1.59
N ALA A 150 -10.84 -7.90 -0.36
CA ALA A 150 -12.21 -8.36 -0.12
C ALA A 150 -13.23 -7.20 -0.01
N THR A 151 -12.77 -5.95 0.03
CA THR A 151 -13.64 -4.76 0.07
C THR A 151 -14.27 -4.53 -1.31
N VAL A 152 -15.51 -4.04 -1.32
CA VAL A 152 -16.23 -3.70 -2.57
C VAL A 152 -15.58 -2.48 -3.23
N CYS A 153 -15.34 -2.56 -4.53
CA CYS A 153 -14.94 -1.43 -5.37
C CYS A 153 -16.18 -0.64 -5.77
N ARG A 154 -16.37 0.55 -5.17
CA ARG A 154 -17.65 1.28 -5.19
C ARG A 154 -18.16 1.57 -6.60
N ASP A 155 -17.37 2.17 -7.44
CA ASP A 155 -17.81 2.68 -8.74
C ASP A 155 -17.58 1.68 -9.88
N ALA A 156 -17.23 0.42 -9.55
CA ALA A 156 -16.97 -0.61 -10.54
C ALA A 156 -18.27 -1.26 -11.04
N THR A 157 -18.33 -1.46 -12.35
CA THR A 157 -19.46 -2.06 -13.08
C THR A 157 -19.01 -3.28 -13.87
N PHE A 158 -19.94 -4.02 -14.49
CA PHE A 158 -19.61 -5.12 -15.40
C PHE A 158 -18.77 -4.65 -16.61
N ASP A 159 -18.94 -3.41 -17.05
CA ASP A 159 -18.17 -2.86 -18.16
C ASP A 159 -16.69 -2.68 -17.85
N ASP A 160 -16.35 -2.60 -16.57
CA ASP A 160 -14.95 -2.47 -16.11
C ASP A 160 -14.21 -3.82 -16.06
N ILE A 161 -14.93 -4.95 -16.12
CA ILE A 161 -14.34 -6.30 -16.17
C ILE A 161 -13.93 -6.65 -17.61
N ASP A 162 -12.76 -7.24 -17.76
CA ASP A 162 -12.26 -7.78 -19.02
C ASP A 162 -12.66 -9.26 -19.17
N PRO A 163 -13.62 -9.58 -20.05
CA PRO A 163 -14.06 -10.94 -20.25
C PRO A 163 -12.99 -11.84 -20.87
N GLU A 164 -12.10 -11.29 -21.70
CA GLU A 164 -11.02 -12.07 -22.35
C GLU A 164 -9.97 -12.48 -21.30
N ARG A 165 -9.64 -11.58 -20.38
CA ARG A 165 -8.74 -11.88 -19.25
C ARG A 165 -9.35 -12.96 -18.36
N LEU A 166 -10.64 -12.88 -18.06
CA LEU A 166 -11.32 -13.89 -17.25
C LEU A 166 -11.36 -15.24 -17.94
N GLN A 167 -11.57 -15.29 -19.26
CA GLN A 167 -11.52 -16.52 -20.03
C GLN A 167 -10.11 -17.12 -20.10
N TRP A 168 -9.07 -16.28 -20.23
CA TRP A 168 -7.68 -16.71 -20.12
C TRP A 168 -7.42 -17.35 -18.76
N PHE A 169 -7.87 -16.70 -17.68
CA PHE A 169 -7.72 -17.22 -16.31
C PHE A 169 -8.37 -18.61 -16.19
N VAL A 170 -9.62 -18.78 -16.61
CA VAL A 170 -10.33 -20.06 -16.50
C VAL A 170 -9.55 -21.16 -17.21
N ARG A 171 -9.13 -20.94 -18.46
CA ARG A 171 -8.34 -21.93 -19.23
C ARG A 171 -7.03 -22.28 -18.51
N THR A 172 -6.27 -21.28 -18.09
CA THR A 172 -4.99 -21.47 -17.41
C THR A 172 -5.16 -22.18 -16.08
N ALA A 173 -6.17 -21.80 -15.29
CA ALA A 173 -6.45 -22.41 -13.99
C ALA A 173 -6.94 -23.88 -14.12
N GLN A 174 -7.70 -24.19 -15.19
CA GLN A 174 -8.08 -25.59 -15.51
C GLN A 174 -6.85 -26.43 -15.83
N GLU A 175 -5.96 -25.93 -16.70
CA GLU A 175 -4.74 -26.63 -17.11
C GLU A 175 -3.76 -26.84 -15.94
N LYS A 176 -3.58 -25.82 -15.12
CA LYS A 176 -2.57 -25.85 -14.05
C LYS A 176 -3.04 -26.53 -12.77
N ARG A 177 -4.29 -26.34 -12.38
CA ARG A 177 -4.80 -26.72 -11.05
C ARG A 177 -6.18 -27.39 -11.07
N GLY A 178 -6.72 -27.74 -12.26
CA GLY A 178 -8.00 -28.42 -12.35
C GLY A 178 -9.18 -27.57 -11.90
N PHE A 179 -9.17 -26.25 -12.18
CA PHE A 179 -10.25 -25.37 -11.78
C PHE A 179 -11.62 -25.89 -12.29
N PRO A 180 -12.66 -25.96 -11.42
CA PRO A 180 -13.86 -26.77 -11.72
C PRO A 180 -14.81 -26.10 -12.73
N LEU A 181 -14.76 -24.76 -12.90
CA LEU A 181 -15.66 -24.06 -13.78
C LEU A 181 -15.20 -24.08 -15.24
N SER A 182 -16.16 -24.29 -16.14
CA SER A 182 -15.91 -24.20 -17.59
C SER A 182 -15.88 -22.75 -18.06
N SER A 183 -15.09 -22.48 -19.10
CA SER A 183 -15.08 -21.20 -19.80
C SER A 183 -16.41 -20.80 -20.43
N LYS A 184 -17.41 -21.70 -20.46
CA LYS A 184 -18.78 -21.40 -20.91
C LYS A 184 -19.66 -20.70 -19.84
N LYS A 185 -19.18 -20.63 -18.60
CA LYS A 185 -19.87 -19.95 -17.51
C LYS A 185 -19.82 -18.44 -17.71
N THR A 186 -20.86 -17.76 -17.19
CA THR A 186 -20.91 -16.30 -17.25
C THR A 186 -19.83 -15.66 -16.40
N THR A 187 -19.46 -14.42 -16.71
CA THR A 187 -18.54 -13.61 -15.90
C THR A 187 -18.98 -13.55 -14.44
N GLU A 188 -20.27 -13.36 -14.18
CA GLU A 188 -20.82 -13.29 -12.82
C GLU A 188 -20.68 -14.62 -12.06
N GLU A 189 -20.97 -15.76 -12.72
CA GLU A 189 -20.83 -17.10 -12.10
C GLU A 189 -19.37 -17.37 -11.69
N ILE A 190 -18.41 -17.02 -12.57
CA ILE A 190 -16.98 -17.24 -12.32
C ILE A 190 -16.50 -16.36 -11.17
N LEU A 191 -16.82 -15.05 -11.20
CA LEU A 191 -16.41 -14.12 -10.16
C LEU A 191 -17.07 -14.43 -8.81
N THR A 192 -18.33 -14.85 -8.81
CA THR A 192 -19.02 -15.29 -7.59
C THR A 192 -18.39 -16.54 -6.99
N HIS A 193 -18.03 -17.51 -7.82
CA HIS A 193 -17.34 -18.73 -7.38
C HIS A 193 -15.97 -18.43 -6.73
N LEU A 194 -15.28 -17.41 -7.24
CA LEU A 194 -14.00 -16.96 -6.69
C LEU A 194 -14.16 -16.01 -5.48
N ASN A 195 -15.38 -15.74 -5.00
CA ASN A 195 -15.69 -14.74 -3.97
C ASN A 195 -15.27 -13.31 -4.35
N LEU A 196 -15.18 -13.02 -5.65
CA LEU A 196 -14.78 -11.73 -6.20
C LEU A 196 -15.97 -10.82 -6.54
N ALA A 197 -17.19 -11.37 -6.54
CA ALA A 197 -18.42 -10.61 -6.78
C ALA A 197 -19.49 -10.97 -5.75
N LYS A 198 -20.29 -9.97 -5.40
CA LYS A 198 -21.61 -10.05 -4.77
C LYS A 198 -22.65 -9.55 -5.77
N PRO A 199 -23.96 -9.79 -5.59
CA PRO A 199 -24.97 -9.32 -6.54
C PRO A 199 -24.80 -7.84 -6.91
N GLY A 200 -24.45 -7.56 -8.17
CA GLY A 200 -24.22 -6.22 -8.71
C GLY A 200 -22.99 -5.46 -8.19
N ARG A 201 -22.09 -6.10 -7.46
CA ARG A 201 -20.91 -5.46 -6.86
C ARG A 201 -19.66 -6.32 -7.00
N PHE A 202 -18.52 -5.68 -7.24
CA PHE A 202 -17.23 -6.34 -7.39
C PHE A 202 -16.29 -5.98 -6.23
N THR A 203 -15.46 -6.93 -5.82
CA THR A 203 -14.39 -6.66 -4.86
C THR A 203 -13.22 -5.92 -5.51
N ASN A 204 -12.37 -5.28 -4.71
CA ASN A 204 -11.14 -4.67 -5.21
C ASN A 204 -10.25 -5.69 -5.93
N ALA A 205 -10.22 -6.94 -5.44
CA ALA A 205 -9.49 -8.02 -6.09
C ALA A 205 -10.02 -8.32 -7.49
N ALA A 206 -11.35 -8.30 -7.72
CA ALA A 206 -11.93 -8.53 -9.04
C ALA A 206 -11.39 -7.52 -10.07
N ILE A 207 -11.33 -6.25 -9.68
CA ILE A 207 -10.82 -5.17 -10.54
C ILE A 207 -9.31 -5.28 -10.76
N LEU A 208 -8.55 -5.58 -9.71
CA LEU A 208 -7.08 -5.74 -9.83
C LEU A 208 -6.68 -6.94 -10.69
N LEU A 209 -7.44 -8.04 -10.65
CA LEU A 209 -7.18 -9.28 -11.40
C LEU A 209 -7.73 -9.24 -12.83
N PHE A 210 -8.95 -8.71 -12.99
CA PHE A 210 -9.71 -8.86 -14.22
C PHE A 210 -10.28 -7.54 -14.77
N GLY A 211 -9.89 -6.40 -14.21
CA GLY A 211 -10.33 -5.10 -14.71
C GLY A 211 -9.62 -4.71 -16.00
N LYS A 212 -10.33 -4.06 -16.92
CA LYS A 212 -9.75 -3.46 -18.15
C LYS A 212 -8.73 -2.37 -17.82
N GLN A 213 -9.02 -1.56 -16.82
CA GLN A 213 -8.17 -0.44 -16.37
C GLN A 213 -8.18 -0.32 -14.84
N PRO A 214 -7.51 -1.22 -14.10
CA PRO A 214 -7.50 -1.19 -12.62
C PRO A 214 -7.03 0.15 -12.04
N GLN A 215 -6.12 0.84 -12.73
CA GLN A 215 -5.55 2.12 -12.27
C GLN A 215 -6.54 3.29 -12.33
N ARG A 216 -7.71 3.14 -12.96
CA ARG A 216 -8.82 4.10 -12.84
C ARG A 216 -9.34 4.15 -11.38
N PHE A 217 -9.33 3.02 -10.68
CA PHE A 217 -9.78 2.87 -9.30
C PHE A 217 -8.61 2.94 -8.31
N PHE A 218 -7.47 2.37 -8.67
CA PHE A 218 -6.29 2.22 -7.83
C PHE A 218 -5.06 2.80 -8.53
N VAL A 219 -4.94 4.13 -8.53
CA VAL A 219 -3.95 4.89 -9.30
C VAL A 219 -2.52 4.36 -9.12
N THR A 220 -2.16 3.95 -7.91
CA THR A 220 -0.81 3.48 -7.56
C THR A 220 -0.61 1.98 -7.75
N ALA A 221 -1.67 1.23 -8.17
CA ALA A 221 -1.59 -0.20 -8.42
C ALA A 221 -0.84 -0.50 -9.73
N GLU A 222 0.46 -0.15 -9.76
CA GLU A 222 1.38 -0.28 -10.88
C GLU A 222 2.74 -0.78 -10.39
N ILE A 223 3.57 -1.27 -11.30
CA ILE A 223 4.97 -1.60 -11.04
C ILE A 223 5.85 -0.60 -11.79
N ARG A 224 6.77 0.04 -11.06
CA ARG A 224 7.79 0.94 -11.62
C ARG A 224 9.09 0.20 -11.74
N CYS A 225 9.58 0.06 -12.96
CA CYS A 225 10.84 -0.59 -13.25
C CYS A 225 11.87 0.44 -13.69
N ALA A 226 13.06 0.39 -13.09
CA ALA A 226 14.18 1.26 -13.45
C ALA A 226 15.48 0.45 -13.56
N MET A 227 16.36 0.87 -14.49
CA MET A 227 17.71 0.34 -14.61
C MET A 227 18.71 1.46 -14.38
N PHE A 228 19.79 1.17 -13.64
CA PHE A 228 20.86 2.10 -13.32
C PHE A 228 22.22 1.50 -13.76
N HIS A 229 23.11 2.32 -14.30
CA HIS A 229 24.46 1.89 -14.68
C HIS A 229 25.40 1.70 -13.50
N GLY A 230 25.09 2.32 -12.36
CA GLY A 230 25.88 2.25 -11.12
C GLY A 230 25.24 1.37 -10.07
N ASN A 231 25.75 1.52 -8.84
CA ASN A 231 25.23 0.83 -7.65
C ASN A 231 24.25 1.67 -6.84
N GLU A 232 23.96 2.88 -7.30
CA GLU A 232 23.07 3.84 -6.63
C GLU A 232 22.06 4.43 -7.61
N VAL A 233 20.97 4.96 -7.07
CA VAL A 233 19.97 5.69 -7.84
C VAL A 233 20.61 6.98 -8.35
N SER A 234 20.72 7.13 -9.66
CA SER A 234 21.34 8.30 -10.29
C SER A 234 20.58 8.75 -11.53
N LYS A 235 20.67 10.03 -11.86
CA LYS A 235 20.13 10.59 -13.10
C LYS A 235 21.29 10.91 -14.07
N PRO A 236 21.09 10.74 -15.39
CA PRO A 236 19.86 10.28 -16.06
C PRO A 236 19.61 8.77 -15.80
N ILE A 237 18.31 8.38 -15.73
CA ILE A 237 17.91 6.98 -15.60
C ILE A 237 17.94 6.35 -17.01
N PRO A 238 18.80 5.35 -17.28
CA PRO A 238 18.98 4.79 -18.62
C PRO A 238 17.73 4.10 -19.17
N SER A 239 16.94 3.46 -18.30
CA SER A 239 15.68 2.83 -18.65
C SER A 239 14.71 2.96 -17.50
N TYR A 240 13.52 3.49 -17.79
CA TYR A 240 12.43 3.64 -16.83
C TYR A 240 11.11 3.27 -17.50
N GLN A 241 10.35 2.36 -16.88
CA GLN A 241 9.05 1.91 -17.36
C GLN A 241 8.05 1.85 -16.20
N VAL A 242 6.80 2.18 -16.49
CA VAL A 242 5.67 2.05 -15.55
C VAL A 242 4.68 1.06 -16.17
N TYR A 243 4.52 -0.08 -15.53
CA TYR A 243 3.62 -1.13 -15.98
C TYR A 243 2.29 -1.04 -15.26
N LYS A 244 1.25 -0.81 -16.04
CA LYS A 244 -0.17 -0.73 -15.66
C LYS A 244 -0.91 -1.95 -16.20
N GLY A 245 -2.23 -2.01 -15.98
CA GLY A 245 -3.07 -3.14 -16.34
C GLY A 245 -3.36 -4.03 -15.14
N ASP A 246 -3.83 -5.25 -15.38
CA ASP A 246 -4.09 -6.23 -14.33
C ASP A 246 -2.80 -6.76 -13.69
N VAL A 247 -2.91 -7.38 -12.52
CA VAL A 247 -1.74 -7.85 -11.76
C VAL A 247 -0.93 -8.93 -12.48
N PHE A 248 -1.56 -9.76 -13.31
CA PHE A 248 -0.86 -10.80 -14.09
C PHE A 248 0.02 -10.16 -15.15
N GLN A 249 -0.54 -9.19 -15.90
CA GLN A 249 0.23 -8.44 -16.92
C GLN A 249 1.40 -7.71 -16.28
N GLN A 250 1.16 -7.01 -15.18
CA GLN A 250 2.20 -6.27 -14.48
C GLN A 250 3.38 -7.18 -14.09
N VAL A 251 3.10 -8.35 -13.52
CA VAL A 251 4.12 -9.32 -13.15
C VAL A 251 4.92 -9.77 -14.37
N VAL A 252 4.24 -10.21 -15.45
CA VAL A 252 4.91 -10.68 -16.68
C VAL A 252 5.81 -9.58 -17.24
N MET A 253 5.30 -8.36 -17.40
CA MET A 253 6.06 -7.24 -17.97
C MET A 253 7.25 -6.83 -17.08
N ALA A 254 7.11 -6.88 -15.76
CA ALA A 254 8.21 -6.56 -14.84
C ALA A 254 9.31 -7.65 -14.85
N VAL A 255 8.91 -8.92 -14.91
CA VAL A 255 9.87 -10.03 -15.08
C VAL A 255 10.62 -9.90 -16.41
N ASP A 256 9.91 -9.65 -17.50
CA ASP A 256 10.52 -9.48 -18.83
C ASP A 256 11.43 -8.24 -18.90
N PHE A 257 11.06 -7.15 -18.18
CA PHE A 257 11.94 -6.00 -18.04
C PHE A 257 13.29 -6.38 -17.45
N VAL A 258 13.31 -7.17 -16.39
CA VAL A 258 14.56 -7.61 -15.73
C VAL A 258 15.31 -8.57 -16.64
N LEU A 259 14.66 -9.64 -17.12
CA LEU A 259 15.31 -10.69 -17.89
C LEU A 259 15.90 -10.21 -19.21
N SER A 260 15.28 -9.21 -19.85
CA SER A 260 15.80 -8.59 -21.07
C SER A 260 17.03 -7.69 -20.87
N ARG A 261 17.42 -7.41 -19.62
CA ARG A 261 18.50 -6.48 -19.25
C ARG A 261 19.61 -7.09 -18.40
N ILE A 262 19.49 -8.37 -18.07
CA ILE A 262 20.54 -9.16 -17.43
C ILE A 262 21.19 -10.10 -18.43
N ASN A 263 22.40 -10.58 -18.12
CA ASN A 263 23.13 -11.46 -19.00
C ASN A 263 22.42 -12.82 -19.13
N LEU A 264 22.49 -13.36 -20.33
CA LEU A 264 22.02 -14.68 -20.70
C LEU A 264 23.23 -15.51 -21.14
N SER A 265 23.54 -16.57 -20.40
CA SER A 265 24.56 -17.53 -20.73
C SER A 265 23.94 -18.65 -21.56
N VAL A 266 24.58 -18.98 -22.69
CA VAL A 266 24.22 -20.13 -23.51
C VAL A 266 25.32 -21.18 -23.31
N GLY A 267 24.96 -22.32 -22.71
CA GLY A 267 25.91 -23.39 -22.43
C GLY A 267 26.48 -24.04 -23.70
N ASP A 268 27.45 -24.93 -23.54
CA ASP A 268 28.10 -25.64 -24.66
C ASP A 268 27.21 -26.78 -25.16
N ARG A 269 27.14 -26.96 -26.49
CA ARG A 269 26.40 -28.03 -27.16
C ARG A 269 27.09 -29.41 -27.07
N SER A 270 28.23 -29.49 -26.38
CA SER A 270 29.04 -30.73 -26.36
C SER A 270 28.38 -31.91 -25.64
N GLN A 271 27.35 -31.66 -24.81
CA GLN A 271 26.72 -32.68 -23.96
C GLN A 271 25.23 -32.93 -24.23
N SER A 272 24.54 -32.09 -25.00
CA SER A 272 23.10 -32.24 -25.30
C SER A 272 22.69 -31.47 -26.55
N VAL A 273 21.64 -31.96 -27.24
CA VAL A 273 20.97 -31.23 -28.33
C VAL A 273 20.30 -29.95 -27.81
N ASP A 274 19.78 -30.00 -26.57
CA ASP A 274 19.23 -28.85 -25.87
C ASP A 274 20.34 -28.11 -25.16
N VAL A 275 20.61 -26.88 -25.58
CA VAL A 275 21.61 -26.02 -24.96
C VAL A 275 20.98 -25.39 -23.70
N PRO A 276 21.55 -25.61 -22.51
CA PRO A 276 21.05 -24.94 -21.32
C PRO A 276 21.26 -23.43 -21.46
N VAL A 277 20.16 -22.70 -21.33
CA VAL A 277 20.12 -21.23 -21.33
C VAL A 277 19.87 -20.75 -19.92
N GLU A 278 20.85 -20.09 -19.34
CA GLU A 278 20.78 -19.65 -17.95
C GLU A 278 20.91 -18.14 -17.86
N TYR A 279 19.96 -17.52 -17.15
CA TYR A 279 20.05 -16.11 -16.81
C TYR A 279 21.02 -15.90 -15.65
N GLU A 280 21.74 -14.80 -15.69
CA GLU A 280 22.65 -14.34 -14.63
C GLU A 280 21.98 -14.36 -13.24
N ILE A 281 20.73 -13.91 -13.14
CA ILE A 281 19.86 -14.16 -11.98
C ILE A 281 18.80 -15.18 -12.43
N PRO A 282 18.63 -16.30 -11.72
CA PRO A 282 17.66 -17.32 -12.12
C PRO A 282 16.26 -16.74 -12.32
N ARG A 283 15.62 -17.04 -13.44
CA ARG A 283 14.26 -16.58 -13.76
C ARG A 283 13.29 -16.88 -12.61
N LYS A 284 13.40 -18.06 -11.98
CA LYS A 284 12.56 -18.45 -10.84
C LYS A 284 12.69 -17.46 -9.68
N ALA A 285 13.90 -17.02 -9.36
CA ALA A 285 14.14 -16.07 -8.27
C ALA A 285 13.57 -14.68 -8.58
N VAL A 286 13.76 -14.18 -9.82
CA VAL A 286 13.18 -12.89 -10.24
C VAL A 286 11.66 -12.94 -10.19
N THR A 287 11.06 -14.01 -10.74
CA THR A 287 9.61 -14.18 -10.79
C THR A 287 9.03 -14.23 -9.37
N GLU A 288 9.59 -15.05 -8.50
CA GLU A 288 9.12 -15.21 -7.12
C GLU A 288 9.16 -13.88 -6.35
N ALA A 289 10.25 -13.13 -6.45
CA ALA A 289 10.37 -11.84 -5.78
C ALA A 289 9.34 -10.81 -6.26
N ILE A 290 9.06 -10.74 -7.57
CA ILE A 290 8.09 -9.80 -8.15
C ILE A 290 6.65 -10.24 -7.84
N VAL A 291 6.35 -11.53 -7.96
CA VAL A 291 5.03 -12.09 -7.65
C VAL A 291 4.68 -11.83 -6.19
N ASN A 292 5.60 -12.10 -5.27
CA ASN A 292 5.40 -11.84 -3.84
C ASN A 292 5.19 -10.36 -3.56
N ALA A 293 5.93 -9.48 -4.24
CA ALA A 293 5.75 -8.03 -4.08
C ALA A 293 4.34 -7.58 -4.49
N VAL A 294 3.74 -8.19 -5.51
CA VAL A 294 2.37 -7.89 -5.96
C VAL A 294 1.31 -8.53 -5.04
N ALA A 295 1.48 -9.82 -4.69
CA ALA A 295 0.52 -10.55 -3.87
C ALA A 295 0.41 -10.01 -2.44
N HIS A 296 1.54 -9.56 -1.87
CA HIS A 296 1.63 -9.05 -0.50
C HIS A 296 1.68 -7.53 -0.40
N ARG A 297 1.43 -6.82 -1.51
CA ARG A 297 1.40 -5.36 -1.52
C ARG A 297 0.31 -4.83 -0.59
N ASP A 298 0.61 -3.75 0.13
CA ASP A 298 -0.44 -2.90 0.72
C ASP A 298 -1.02 -1.99 -0.37
N TYR A 299 -2.18 -2.36 -0.90
CA TYR A 299 -2.90 -1.60 -1.92
C TYR A 299 -3.56 -0.32 -1.39
N THR A 300 -3.53 -0.07 -0.08
CA THR A 300 -3.95 1.21 0.52
C THR A 300 -2.84 2.25 0.50
N SER A 301 -1.60 1.82 0.28
CA SER A 301 -0.43 2.69 0.20
C SER A 301 -0.43 3.52 -1.09
N ASN A 302 0.00 4.77 -0.98
CA ASN A 302 0.26 5.63 -2.13
C ASN A 302 1.56 5.30 -2.88
N ALA A 303 2.38 4.39 -2.36
CA ALA A 303 3.59 3.92 -3.01
C ALA A 303 3.28 2.77 -3.99
N SER A 304 4.02 2.69 -5.08
CA SER A 304 3.97 1.59 -6.05
C SER A 304 5.05 0.56 -5.77
N VAL A 305 4.89 -0.68 -6.25
CA VAL A 305 5.99 -1.65 -6.28
C VAL A 305 7.10 -1.10 -7.18
N GLN A 306 8.35 -1.18 -6.73
CA GLN A 306 9.53 -0.73 -7.49
C GLN A 306 10.46 -1.92 -7.75
N VAL A 307 10.91 -2.03 -8.99
CA VAL A 307 11.88 -3.02 -9.45
C VAL A 307 13.08 -2.26 -10.00
N MET A 308 14.18 -2.29 -9.27
CA MET A 308 15.35 -1.49 -9.57
C MET A 308 16.55 -2.38 -9.87
N LEU A 309 16.99 -2.37 -11.13
CA LEU A 309 18.13 -3.12 -11.60
C LEU A 309 19.38 -2.25 -11.57
N PHE A 310 20.28 -2.56 -10.66
CA PHE A 310 21.60 -1.95 -10.52
C PHE A 310 22.68 -2.80 -11.21
N ARG A 311 23.88 -2.28 -11.30
CA ARG A 311 25.02 -3.01 -11.85
C ARG A 311 25.33 -4.29 -11.06
N ASN A 312 25.24 -4.26 -9.75
CA ASN A 312 25.64 -5.34 -8.84
C ASN A 312 24.46 -6.09 -8.20
N ARG A 313 23.21 -5.66 -8.38
CA ARG A 313 22.02 -6.26 -7.74
C ARG A 313 20.72 -5.87 -8.42
N LEU A 314 19.69 -6.64 -8.13
CA LEU A 314 18.29 -6.31 -8.40
C LEU A 314 17.61 -6.07 -7.04
N GLU A 315 16.92 -4.96 -6.89
CA GLU A 315 16.09 -4.66 -5.71
C GLU A 315 14.61 -4.64 -6.10
N ILE A 316 13.78 -5.30 -5.30
CA ILE A 316 12.33 -5.26 -5.39
C ILE A 316 11.81 -4.67 -4.09
N TRP A 317 11.13 -3.53 -4.18
CA TRP A 317 10.53 -2.82 -3.05
C TRP A 317 9.02 -2.96 -3.09
N ASN A 318 8.46 -3.53 -2.05
CA ASN A 318 7.04 -3.72 -1.86
C ASN A 318 6.55 -2.78 -0.75
N PRO A 319 5.59 -1.87 -1.01
CA PRO A 319 4.96 -1.05 0.02
C PRO A 319 3.98 -1.90 0.88
N GLY A 320 4.50 -2.94 1.51
CA GLY A 320 3.79 -3.84 2.40
C GLY A 320 4.64 -4.13 3.63
N GLN A 321 4.02 -4.70 4.64
CA GLN A 321 4.71 -5.12 5.86
C GLN A 321 4.44 -6.60 6.12
N LEU A 322 5.42 -7.27 6.71
CA LEU A 322 5.24 -8.63 7.18
C LEU A 322 4.23 -8.67 8.34
N PRO A 323 3.39 -9.71 8.42
CA PRO A 323 2.56 -9.94 9.59
C PRO A 323 3.42 -10.04 10.85
N PHE A 324 2.92 -9.51 11.97
CA PHE A 324 3.64 -9.57 13.26
C PHE A 324 4.08 -10.99 13.64
N GLN A 325 3.29 -12.00 13.26
CA GLN A 325 3.57 -13.41 13.55
C GLN A 325 4.71 -14.00 12.72
N LEU A 326 5.14 -13.31 11.64
CA LEU A 326 6.14 -13.82 10.69
C LEU A 326 7.34 -12.87 10.59
N PRO A 327 8.29 -12.92 11.53
CA PRO A 327 9.51 -12.13 11.46
C PRO A 327 10.40 -12.55 10.29
N ILE A 328 11.22 -11.64 9.78
CA ILE A 328 12.13 -11.87 8.63
C ILE A 328 12.97 -13.15 8.81
N SER A 329 13.46 -13.42 10.02
CA SER A 329 14.26 -14.60 10.31
C SER A 329 13.57 -15.94 10.03
N LYS A 330 12.23 -15.97 10.04
CA LYS A 330 11.44 -17.16 9.73
C LYS A 330 11.13 -17.32 8.24
N LEU A 331 11.27 -16.28 7.42
CA LEU A 331 10.94 -16.34 6.00
C LEU A 331 11.80 -17.35 5.21
N LYS A 332 13.02 -17.58 5.67
CA LYS A 332 13.96 -18.54 5.05
C LYS A 332 13.75 -19.99 5.51
N GLN A 333 12.80 -20.22 6.40
CA GLN A 333 12.44 -21.54 6.93
C GLN A 333 11.01 -21.88 6.50
N PRO A 334 10.58 -23.15 6.56
CA PRO A 334 9.19 -23.51 6.35
C PRO A 334 8.27 -22.76 7.30
N HIS A 335 7.27 -22.07 6.78
CA HIS A 335 6.32 -21.28 7.55
C HIS A 335 4.92 -21.36 6.94
N ALA A 336 3.90 -21.03 7.73
CA ALA A 336 2.55 -20.91 7.22
C ALA A 336 2.44 -19.70 6.27
N SER A 337 1.63 -19.82 5.22
CA SER A 337 1.34 -18.73 4.30
C SER A 337 0.33 -17.76 4.91
N TYR A 338 0.68 -16.48 4.97
CA TYR A 338 -0.17 -15.40 5.45
C TYR A 338 -0.33 -14.35 4.34
N PRO A 339 -1.18 -14.59 3.33
CA PRO A 339 -1.35 -13.62 2.26
C PRO A 339 -2.02 -12.35 2.77
N ALA A 340 -1.40 -11.18 2.46
CA ALA A 340 -1.99 -9.88 2.78
C ALA A 340 -3.28 -9.64 1.97
N ASN A 341 -3.37 -10.24 0.78
CA ASN A 341 -4.51 -10.14 -0.14
C ASN A 341 -4.95 -11.55 -0.57
N PRO A 342 -5.73 -12.28 0.26
CA PRO A 342 -6.11 -13.66 -0.02
C PRO A 342 -6.90 -13.85 -1.31
N LEU A 343 -7.77 -12.89 -1.68
CA LEU A 343 -8.56 -12.95 -2.91
C LEU A 343 -7.75 -12.63 -4.17
N ILE A 344 -6.58 -11.99 -4.05
CA ILE A 344 -5.60 -11.86 -5.14
C ILE A 344 -4.73 -13.11 -5.21
N ALA A 345 -4.27 -13.60 -4.06
CA ALA A 345 -3.37 -14.75 -3.99
C ALA A 345 -4.01 -16.05 -4.53
N GLU A 346 -5.30 -16.27 -4.29
CA GLU A 346 -6.01 -17.46 -4.78
C GLU A 346 -5.99 -17.63 -6.30
N PRO A 347 -6.42 -16.63 -7.10
CA PRO A 347 -6.33 -16.71 -8.56
C PRO A 347 -4.89 -16.79 -9.06
N MET A 348 -3.93 -16.15 -8.41
CA MET A 348 -2.51 -16.26 -8.78
C MET A 348 -1.98 -17.68 -8.53
N TYR A 349 -2.42 -18.35 -7.46
CA TYR A 349 -2.11 -19.75 -7.22
C TYR A 349 -2.75 -20.66 -8.28
N LEU A 350 -4.03 -20.48 -8.59
CA LEU A 350 -4.75 -21.27 -9.58
C LEU A 350 -4.11 -21.20 -10.97
N THR A 351 -3.54 -20.06 -11.32
CA THR A 351 -2.82 -19.85 -12.60
C THR A 351 -1.34 -20.21 -12.53
N GLY A 352 -0.85 -20.70 -11.39
CA GLY A 352 0.53 -21.14 -11.24
C GLY A 352 1.58 -20.03 -11.09
N PHE A 353 1.14 -18.80 -10.75
CA PHE A 353 2.05 -17.71 -10.41
C PHE A 353 2.62 -17.86 -9.00
N ILE A 354 1.86 -18.44 -8.08
CA ILE A 354 2.21 -18.63 -6.65
C ILE A 354 2.16 -20.12 -6.31
N GLU A 355 3.08 -20.55 -5.41
CA GLU A 355 2.99 -21.81 -4.69
C GLU A 355 2.48 -21.57 -3.25
N ARG A 356 1.70 -22.53 -2.67
CA ARG A 356 1.03 -22.32 -1.38
C ARG A 356 1.73 -22.87 -0.15
N MET A 357 2.85 -23.55 -0.31
CA MET A 357 3.48 -24.31 0.77
C MET A 357 4.46 -23.48 1.62
N GLY A 358 4.50 -22.16 1.47
CA GLY A 358 5.48 -21.31 2.16
C GLY A 358 6.94 -21.60 1.75
N THR A 359 7.11 -22.18 0.57
CA THR A 359 8.44 -22.57 0.02
C THR A 359 9.02 -21.53 -0.93
N GLY A 360 8.27 -20.51 -1.34
CA GLY A 360 8.67 -19.56 -2.37
C GLY A 360 9.99 -18.85 -2.04
N ILE A 361 10.14 -18.29 -0.84
CA ILE A 361 11.40 -17.66 -0.41
C ILE A 361 12.54 -18.68 -0.26
N PRO A 362 12.39 -19.82 0.44
CA PRO A 362 13.40 -20.89 0.40
C PRO A 362 13.82 -21.31 -1.01
N ASP A 363 12.87 -21.47 -1.92
CA ASP A 363 13.14 -21.83 -3.31
C ASP A 363 13.89 -20.73 -4.07
N MET A 364 13.56 -19.47 -3.84
CA MET A 364 14.29 -18.30 -4.37
C MET A 364 15.73 -18.30 -3.89
N VAL A 365 15.95 -18.52 -2.59
CA VAL A 365 17.29 -18.61 -1.98
C VAL A 365 18.08 -19.75 -2.61
N ASN A 366 17.49 -20.94 -2.66
CA ASN A 366 18.15 -22.12 -3.23
C ASN A 366 18.50 -21.93 -4.71
N ALA A 367 17.60 -21.30 -5.51
CA ALA A 367 17.87 -21.00 -6.90
C ALA A 367 19.08 -20.07 -7.06
N CYS A 368 19.18 -19.02 -6.23
CA CYS A 368 20.33 -18.11 -6.26
C CYS A 368 21.63 -18.81 -5.85
N LEU A 369 21.63 -19.57 -4.76
CA LEU A 369 22.79 -20.30 -4.29
C LEU A 369 23.27 -21.36 -5.31
N SER A 370 22.35 -22.09 -5.94
CA SER A 370 22.64 -23.08 -6.98
C SER A 370 23.25 -22.45 -8.23
N ALA A 371 22.91 -21.18 -8.52
CA ALA A 371 23.51 -20.40 -9.60
C ALA A 371 24.84 -19.74 -9.20
N GLY A 372 25.39 -20.05 -8.02
CA GLY A 372 26.63 -19.46 -7.52
C GLY A 372 26.51 -17.99 -7.10
N LEU A 373 25.29 -17.48 -6.91
CA LEU A 373 25.04 -16.14 -6.42
C LEU A 373 25.10 -16.08 -4.90
N ARG A 374 25.29 -14.87 -4.35
CA ARG A 374 25.13 -14.61 -2.92
C ARG A 374 23.67 -14.88 -2.52
N GLU A 375 23.50 -15.27 -1.27
CA GLU A 375 22.17 -15.42 -0.68
C GLU A 375 21.38 -14.11 -0.77
N PRO A 376 20.10 -14.15 -1.21
CA PRO A 376 19.21 -12.99 -1.21
C PRO A 376 19.08 -12.33 0.16
N GLU A 377 19.09 -11.00 0.18
CA GLU A 377 18.85 -10.23 1.41
C GLU A 377 17.38 -9.81 1.48
N LEU A 378 16.79 -9.97 2.64
CA LEU A 378 15.42 -9.58 2.95
C LEU A 378 15.46 -8.52 4.04
N MET A 379 14.80 -7.40 3.81
CA MET A 379 14.78 -6.26 4.73
C MET A 379 13.36 -5.74 4.93
N GLN A 380 13.03 -5.31 6.13
CA GLN A 380 11.80 -4.61 6.45
C GLN A 380 12.15 -3.29 7.12
N GLU A 381 11.93 -2.21 6.40
CA GLU A 381 12.07 -0.84 6.88
C GLU A 381 10.76 -0.10 6.59
N GLU A 382 10.79 0.95 5.78
CA GLU A 382 9.59 1.64 5.28
C GLU A 382 8.78 0.76 4.31
N ALA A 383 9.45 -0.14 3.62
CA ALA A 383 8.90 -1.13 2.70
C ALA A 383 9.56 -2.49 2.93
N PHE A 384 8.90 -3.57 2.52
CA PHE A 384 9.57 -4.87 2.43
C PHE A 384 10.45 -4.90 1.17
N ARG A 385 11.72 -5.23 1.34
CA ARG A 385 12.72 -5.19 0.28
C ARG A 385 13.37 -6.54 0.08
N VAL A 386 13.47 -6.98 -1.17
CA VAL A 386 14.20 -8.17 -1.60
C VAL A 386 15.38 -7.71 -2.45
N ILE A 387 16.60 -8.16 -2.13
CA ILE A 387 17.83 -7.87 -2.87
C ILE A 387 18.37 -9.18 -3.42
N LEU A 388 18.41 -9.29 -4.74
CA LEU A 388 19.06 -10.38 -5.47
C LEU A 388 20.39 -9.88 -6.01
N TRP A 389 21.49 -10.47 -5.55
CA TRP A 389 22.83 -10.09 -5.96
C TRP A 389 23.15 -10.62 -7.35
N ARG A 390 23.86 -9.82 -8.13
CA ARG A 390 24.40 -10.21 -9.42
C ARG A 390 25.84 -10.69 -9.21
N ASN A 391 26.25 -11.72 -9.96
CA ASN A 391 27.67 -11.99 -10.16
C ASN A 391 28.17 -10.86 -11.04
N GLY A 392 28.59 -9.74 -10.41
CA GLY A 392 29.36 -8.77 -11.13
C GLY A 392 30.47 -9.55 -11.81
N THR A 393 30.65 -9.41 -13.11
CA THR A 393 31.94 -9.66 -13.72
C THR A 393 32.91 -8.86 -12.86
N THR A 394 33.59 -9.52 -11.93
CA THR A 394 34.84 -9.03 -11.38
C THR A 394 35.76 -9.01 -12.57
N THR A 395 35.67 -7.95 -13.36
CA THR A 395 36.82 -7.60 -14.16
C THR A 395 37.97 -7.44 -13.18
N PRO A 396 39.20 -7.82 -13.49
CA PRO A 396 40.37 -7.62 -12.64
C PRO A 396 40.55 -6.18 -12.14
N TYR A 397 39.67 -5.27 -12.53
CA TYR A 397 39.58 -3.85 -12.17
C TYR A 397 38.51 -3.52 -11.13
N ASP A 398 37.69 -4.49 -10.69
CA ASP A 398 36.78 -4.35 -9.53
C ASP A 398 37.55 -4.63 -8.22
N THR A 399 38.63 -3.89 -7.97
CA THR A 399 39.09 -3.69 -6.61
C THR A 399 38.02 -2.91 -5.84
N PRO A 400 37.83 -3.14 -4.52
CA PRO A 400 36.83 -2.46 -3.71
C PRO A 400 37.20 -1.01 -3.44
N TYR A 401 37.25 -0.24 -4.50
CA TYR A 401 37.28 1.21 -4.42
C TYR A 401 36.01 1.71 -5.05
N ASP A 402 35.12 2.24 -4.19
CA ASP A 402 34.12 3.20 -4.60
C ASP A 402 34.76 4.25 -5.52
N THR A 403 34.68 4.01 -6.82
CA THR A 403 34.95 5.10 -7.75
C THR A 403 33.69 5.94 -7.72
N PRO A 404 33.68 7.13 -7.13
CA PRO A 404 32.56 8.04 -7.23
C PRO A 404 32.23 8.19 -8.71
N HIS A 405 30.96 8.18 -9.05
CA HIS A 405 30.50 8.44 -10.42
C HIS A 405 30.86 9.88 -10.75
N VAL A 406 32.07 10.09 -11.22
CA VAL A 406 32.62 11.39 -11.55
C VAL A 406 31.98 11.83 -12.87
N SER A 407 31.15 12.86 -12.85
CA SER A 407 30.58 13.41 -14.07
C SER A 407 31.66 13.74 -15.09
N ASN A 408 31.37 13.66 -16.38
CA ASN A 408 32.32 14.03 -17.43
C ASN A 408 32.91 15.44 -17.22
N LEU A 409 32.15 16.33 -16.60
CA LEU A 409 32.57 17.70 -16.29
C LEU A 409 33.63 17.70 -15.19
N VAL A 410 33.37 17.00 -14.08
CA VAL A 410 34.34 16.84 -12.98
C VAL A 410 35.57 16.05 -13.44
N LYS A 411 35.39 15.00 -14.25
CA LYS A 411 36.50 14.25 -14.85
C LYS A 411 37.44 15.16 -15.67
N ARG A 412 36.85 16.06 -16.49
CA ARG A 412 37.61 17.05 -17.26
C ARG A 412 38.41 18.00 -16.35
N LEU A 413 37.78 18.48 -15.25
CA LEU A 413 38.45 19.31 -14.25
C LEU A 413 39.63 18.59 -13.60
N ILE A 414 39.39 17.37 -13.10
CA ILE A 414 40.41 16.52 -12.42
C ILE A 414 41.61 16.24 -13.35
N MET A 415 41.34 15.99 -14.63
CA MET A 415 42.40 15.72 -15.61
C MET A 415 43.30 16.95 -15.88
N LEU A 416 42.77 18.16 -15.78
CA LEU A 416 43.46 19.42 -16.17
C LEU A 416 44.12 20.13 -14.99
N ILE A 417 43.64 19.89 -13.77
CA ILE A 417 44.20 20.57 -12.58
C ILE A 417 45.61 20.09 -12.26
N SER A 418 46.51 21.01 -11.99
CA SER A 418 47.91 20.77 -11.59
C SER A 418 48.31 21.68 -10.44
N GLY A 419 48.68 21.08 -9.31
CA GLY A 419 49.07 21.83 -8.11
C GLY A 419 47.90 22.63 -7.50
N GLU A 420 48.20 23.81 -6.98
CA GLU A 420 47.21 24.72 -6.41
C GLU A 420 46.80 25.80 -7.40
N MET A 421 45.55 25.83 -7.78
CA MET A 421 45.03 26.76 -8.81
C MET A 421 43.84 27.57 -8.25
N SER A 422 43.81 28.83 -8.59
CA SER A 422 42.69 29.72 -8.31
C SER A 422 41.49 29.40 -9.22
N ARG A 423 40.27 29.82 -8.83
CA ARG A 423 39.07 29.63 -9.65
C ARG A 423 39.20 30.19 -11.07
N PRO A 424 39.73 31.41 -11.30
CA PRO A 424 39.91 31.95 -12.66
C PRO A 424 40.86 31.09 -13.51
N GLU A 425 41.95 30.58 -12.92
CA GLU A 425 42.88 29.71 -13.60
C GLU A 425 42.22 28.39 -14.01
N LEU A 426 41.43 27.78 -13.11
CA LEU A 426 40.69 26.57 -13.38
C LEU A 426 39.64 26.79 -14.49
N GLN A 427 38.91 27.93 -14.46
CA GLN A 427 37.97 28.27 -15.53
C GLN A 427 38.64 28.40 -16.90
N LYS A 428 39.80 29.03 -16.93
CA LYS A 428 40.57 29.22 -18.15
C LYS A 428 41.03 27.90 -18.77
N ILE A 429 41.56 26.96 -17.95
CA ILE A 429 42.01 25.67 -18.46
C ILE A 429 40.87 24.72 -18.88
N VAL A 430 39.70 24.85 -18.22
CA VAL A 430 38.50 24.08 -18.58
C VAL A 430 37.77 24.72 -19.80
N GLY A 431 38.03 26.02 -20.08
CA GLY A 431 37.40 26.71 -21.19
C GLY A 431 35.95 27.13 -20.94
N ILE A 432 35.60 27.52 -19.69
CA ILE A 432 34.25 27.91 -19.29
C ILE A 432 34.25 29.36 -18.83
N ASN A 433 33.44 30.22 -19.45
CA ASN A 433 33.34 31.64 -19.09
C ASN A 433 32.29 31.93 -18.02
N ASP A 434 31.22 31.13 -17.91
CA ASP A 434 30.17 31.30 -16.92
C ASP A 434 30.64 30.84 -15.52
N ILE A 435 30.74 31.81 -14.60
CA ILE A 435 31.20 31.62 -13.22
C ILE A 435 30.22 30.74 -12.43
N SER A 436 28.92 30.96 -12.61
CA SER A 436 27.89 30.24 -11.88
C SER A 436 27.82 28.79 -12.31
N HIS A 437 27.81 28.54 -13.61
CA HIS A 437 27.85 27.20 -14.20
C HIS A 437 29.13 26.45 -13.81
N PHE A 438 30.30 27.12 -13.94
CA PHE A 438 31.57 26.47 -13.53
C PHE A 438 31.58 26.09 -12.06
N ARG A 439 31.10 26.96 -11.17
CA ARG A 439 31.04 26.66 -9.74
C ARG A 439 30.08 25.53 -9.44
N GLY A 440 28.85 25.55 -9.98
CA GLY A 440 27.79 24.59 -9.72
C GLY A 440 28.05 23.20 -10.30
N SER A 441 28.64 23.17 -11.54
CA SER A 441 28.76 21.89 -12.27
C SER A 441 30.13 21.24 -12.19
N TYR A 442 31.18 22.00 -11.77
CA TYR A 442 32.55 21.49 -11.69
C TYR A 442 33.12 21.53 -10.28
N ILE A 443 33.13 22.70 -9.61
CA ILE A 443 33.82 22.88 -8.33
C ILE A 443 33.04 22.21 -7.18
N ILE A 444 31.74 22.54 -7.00
CA ILE A 444 30.93 22.01 -5.90
C ILE A 444 30.87 20.49 -5.92
N PRO A 445 30.52 19.82 -7.04
CA PRO A 445 30.49 18.37 -7.08
C PRO A 445 31.85 17.71 -6.81
N ALA A 446 32.94 18.34 -7.24
CA ALA A 446 34.28 17.82 -7.00
C ALA A 446 34.71 17.94 -5.51
N LEU A 447 34.27 19.02 -4.82
CA LEU A 447 34.46 19.19 -3.37
C LEU A 447 33.59 18.21 -2.57
N GLU A 448 32.30 18.06 -2.92
CA GLU A 448 31.37 17.12 -2.27
C GLU A 448 31.82 15.67 -2.38
N GLN A 449 32.41 15.30 -3.51
CA GLN A 449 32.99 13.96 -3.72
C GLN A 449 34.37 13.79 -3.05
N GLY A 450 34.90 14.83 -2.41
CA GLY A 450 36.21 14.79 -1.77
C GLY A 450 37.37 14.62 -2.76
N LEU A 451 37.22 15.04 -4.02
CA LEU A 451 38.26 14.99 -5.08
C LEU A 451 39.10 16.25 -5.14
N LEU A 452 38.52 17.38 -4.73
CA LEU A 452 39.16 18.66 -4.55
C LEU A 452 39.08 19.08 -3.08
N GLU A 453 40.03 19.90 -2.67
CA GLU A 453 39.98 20.62 -1.41
C GLU A 453 40.33 22.09 -1.59
N MET A 454 39.81 22.91 -0.67
CA MET A 454 40.10 24.34 -0.59
C MET A 454 41.37 24.57 0.22
N THR A 455 42.27 25.43 -0.23
CA THR A 455 43.48 25.79 0.52
C THR A 455 43.16 26.69 1.73
N LEU A 456 42.04 27.40 1.71
CA LEU A 456 41.58 28.25 2.82
C LEU A 456 40.12 27.91 3.14
N PRO A 457 39.84 26.75 3.77
CA PRO A 457 38.47 26.28 4.03
C PRO A 457 37.68 27.23 4.94
N ASP A 458 38.32 27.86 5.91
CA ASP A 458 37.70 28.82 6.83
C ASP A 458 37.33 30.17 6.19
N LYS A 459 37.88 30.43 5.01
CA LYS A 459 37.60 31.68 4.24
C LYS A 459 37.24 31.36 2.80
N PRO A 460 36.16 30.69 2.51
CA PRO A 460 35.82 30.18 1.18
C PRO A 460 35.57 31.27 0.13
N LYS A 461 35.30 32.51 0.56
CA LYS A 461 35.09 33.69 -0.30
C LYS A 461 36.36 34.54 -0.49
N SER A 462 37.47 34.13 0.07
CA SER A 462 38.74 34.87 -0.06
C SER A 462 39.18 34.96 -1.52
N ARG A 463 39.72 36.14 -1.93
CA ARG A 463 40.36 36.34 -3.25
C ARG A 463 41.60 35.45 -3.43
N GLN A 464 42.21 35.00 -2.32
CA GLN A 464 43.41 34.16 -2.32
C GLN A 464 43.04 32.66 -2.28
N GLN A 465 41.74 32.31 -2.31
CA GLN A 465 41.31 30.92 -2.30
C GLN A 465 41.81 30.18 -3.53
N LYS A 466 42.50 29.07 -3.32
CA LYS A 466 42.91 28.12 -4.35
C LYS A 466 42.29 26.73 -4.08
N TYR A 467 42.35 25.89 -5.09
CA TYR A 467 41.85 24.49 -5.06
C TYR A 467 42.98 23.57 -5.47
N ARG A 468 43.05 22.41 -4.84
CA ARG A 468 44.02 21.37 -5.19
C ARG A 468 43.34 19.97 -5.10
N LEU A 469 43.94 18.98 -5.74
CA LEU A 469 43.49 17.61 -5.63
C LEU A 469 43.78 17.05 -4.24
N THR A 470 42.82 16.36 -3.66
CA THR A 470 43.03 15.49 -2.50
C THR A 470 43.84 14.25 -2.93
N GLU A 471 44.30 13.40 -1.99
CA GLU A 471 44.91 12.12 -2.34
C GLU A 471 43.98 11.23 -3.18
N LYS A 472 42.70 11.24 -2.86
CA LYS A 472 41.66 10.55 -3.67
C LYS A 472 41.57 11.12 -5.09
N GLY A 473 41.63 12.43 -5.24
CA GLY A 473 41.64 13.12 -6.54
C GLY A 473 42.89 12.81 -7.36
N LYS A 474 44.07 12.78 -6.74
CA LYS A 474 45.34 12.44 -7.42
C LYS A 474 45.36 10.99 -7.93
N THR A 475 44.90 10.05 -7.10
CA THR A 475 44.77 8.63 -7.49
C THR A 475 43.82 8.50 -8.69
N LEU A 476 42.71 9.22 -8.68
CA LEU A 476 41.76 9.20 -9.77
C LEU A 476 42.30 9.85 -11.06
N GLN A 477 43.05 10.95 -10.93
CA GLN A 477 43.73 11.60 -12.07
C GLN A 477 44.73 10.64 -12.75
N THR A 478 45.51 9.93 -11.98
CA THR A 478 46.48 8.94 -12.48
C THR A 478 45.78 7.83 -13.27
N LYS A 479 44.70 7.30 -12.70
CA LYS A 479 43.86 6.30 -13.42
C LYS A 479 43.32 6.81 -14.74
N PHE A 480 42.81 8.04 -14.77
CA PHE A 480 42.27 8.62 -16.01
C PHE A 480 43.34 8.90 -17.07
N LYS A 481 44.59 9.21 -16.67
CA LYS A 481 45.72 9.38 -17.59
C LYS A 481 46.15 8.07 -18.20
N GLN A 482 46.25 6.99 -17.41
CA GLN A 482 46.55 5.65 -17.87
C GLN A 482 45.54 5.13 -18.89
N GLN A 483 44.23 5.30 -18.62
CA GLN A 483 43.16 4.93 -19.54
C GLN A 483 43.17 5.67 -20.88
N LYS A 484 43.89 6.80 -20.96
CA LYS A 484 44.02 7.58 -22.21
C LYS A 484 45.22 7.17 -23.05
N GLU A 485 46.24 6.58 -22.43
CA GLU A 485 47.44 6.07 -23.06
C GLU A 485 47.22 4.67 -23.67
N ASP A 486 46.27 3.91 -23.14
CA ASP A 486 45.91 2.55 -23.61
C ASP A 486 44.87 2.54 -24.75
N LYS A 487 44.46 3.71 -25.26
CA LYS A 487 43.56 3.91 -26.38
C LYS A 487 44.27 4.61 -27.54
#